data_abb291b54cb2dcff45f46b3f521b8738
#
_entry.id   abb291b54cb2dcff45f46b3f521b8738
#
_cell.length_a   1.000
_cell.length_b   1.000
_cell.length_c   1.000
_cell.angle_alpha   90.00
_cell.angle_beta   90.00
_cell.angle_gamma   90.00
#
_symmetry.space_group_name_H-M   'P 1'
#
loop_
_entity.id
_entity.type
_entity.pdbx_description
1 polymer ?
#
loop_
_entity_poly.entity_id
_entity_poly.type
_entity_poly.pdbx_seq_one_letter_code
_entity_poly.pdbx_strand_id
1 'polypeptide(L)'
;MTIDSIRGRSAKIICTLLVFVFLLLVIGCERNANRIVVGSKNFTEQLILGELFAQIIEARTHLPVERRFYLAGTFICHQAILAGRIDIYPEYTGTALTAVLKQQPSGGKQEVYRRVKQGYETKFGLSVGPPLGFDDTFAMVIRGDDARQLHLKALSEAAAFTPKWRAGFGYEFMERPDGYKGLVASYGLRFAEAPRIMDLGLITRALKERQVDIIAGNNTDGLIPALDFVVLEDDHHYFPPYEAVAILRGEMLKNHPEVGTALSELSGAISDDEMRRLNYAVDGQHRDVTAVVREFLKQRGMIK
;
A
#
# COMPACT_ATOMS: atom_id res chain seq x y z
N MET A 1 -45.74 54.94 8.32
CA MET A 1 -44.54 54.14 7.95
C MET A 1 -44.88 52.71 8.36
N THR A 2 -45.28 51.86 7.42
CA THR A 2 -46.01 50.61 7.67
C THR A 2 -45.01 49.45 8.00
N ILE A 3 -45.38 48.61 8.97
CA ILE A 3 -44.64 47.47 9.48
C ILE A 3 -44.13 46.49 8.35
N ASP A 4 -44.85 46.46 7.20
CA ASP A 4 -44.48 45.64 6.03
C ASP A 4 -43.19 46.08 5.30
N SER A 5 -42.84 47.39 5.38
CA SER A 5 -41.60 47.89 4.74
C SER A 5 -40.34 47.49 5.51
N ILE A 6 -40.47 47.26 6.81
CA ILE A 6 -39.35 46.82 7.68
C ILE A 6 -39.09 45.34 7.53
N ARG A 7 -40.16 44.51 7.42
CA ARG A 7 -40.03 43.05 7.19
C ARG A 7 -39.37 42.75 5.85
N GLY A 8 -39.72 43.48 4.79
CA GLY A 8 -39.13 43.27 3.46
C GLY A 8 -37.65 43.63 3.34
N ARG A 9 -37.19 44.64 4.12
CA ARG A 9 -35.79 45.04 4.20
C ARG A 9 -34.95 44.04 4.99
N SER A 10 -35.46 43.54 6.12
CA SER A 10 -34.78 42.53 6.94
C SER A 10 -34.61 41.18 6.23
N ALA A 11 -35.63 40.72 5.48
CA ALA A 11 -35.58 39.52 4.68
C ALA A 11 -34.53 39.59 3.56
N LYS A 12 -34.40 40.75 2.89
CA LYS A 12 -33.38 40.97 1.85
C LYS A 12 -31.96 40.98 2.44
N ILE A 13 -31.77 41.59 3.59
CA ILE A 13 -30.48 41.61 4.26
C ILE A 13 -30.05 40.21 4.71
N ILE A 14 -30.97 39.39 5.26
CA ILE A 14 -30.72 38.02 5.67
C ILE A 14 -30.36 37.15 4.46
N CYS A 15 -31.12 37.28 3.33
CA CYS A 15 -30.85 36.54 2.10
C CYS A 15 -29.48 36.91 1.52
N THR A 16 -29.10 38.19 1.53
CA THR A 16 -27.79 38.66 1.05
C THR A 16 -26.65 38.16 1.96
N LEU A 17 -26.86 38.14 3.29
CA LEU A 17 -25.88 37.58 4.24
C LEU A 17 -25.69 36.06 4.05
N LEU A 18 -26.78 35.32 3.83
CA LEU A 18 -26.74 33.89 3.57
C LEU A 18 -26.01 33.55 2.25
N VAL A 19 -26.24 34.33 1.20
CA VAL A 19 -25.52 34.19 -0.08
C VAL A 19 -24.04 34.51 0.09
N PHE A 20 -23.70 35.54 0.90
CA PHE A 20 -22.31 35.91 1.15
C PHE A 20 -21.57 34.85 1.99
N VAL A 21 -22.24 34.27 3.01
CA VAL A 21 -21.72 33.17 3.82
C VAL A 21 -21.56 31.92 2.96
N PHE A 22 -22.48 31.62 2.05
CA PHE A 22 -22.37 30.50 1.12
C PHE A 22 -21.21 30.70 0.13
N LEU A 23 -21.03 31.91 -0.40
CA LEU A 23 -19.86 32.25 -1.23
C LEU A 23 -18.54 32.12 -0.47
N LEU A 24 -18.46 32.52 0.81
CA LEU A 24 -17.25 32.35 1.63
C LEU A 24 -16.96 30.88 1.93
N LEU A 25 -17.96 30.01 2.02
CA LEU A 25 -17.79 28.56 2.22
C LEU A 25 -17.30 27.86 0.94
N VAL A 26 -17.56 28.41 -0.24
CA VAL A 26 -17.09 27.85 -1.52
C VAL A 26 -15.63 28.25 -1.83
N ILE A 27 -15.13 29.36 -1.27
CA ILE A 27 -13.73 29.82 -1.45
C ILE A 27 -12.73 29.02 -0.59
N GLY A 28 -13.19 28.14 0.31
CA GLY A 28 -12.42 27.53 1.38
C GLY A 28 -11.66 26.24 1.08
N CYS A 29 -11.36 25.85 -0.16
CA CYS A 29 -10.49 24.70 -0.44
C CYS A 29 -9.80 24.77 -1.80
N GLU A 30 -9.11 25.87 -2.09
CA GLU A 30 -8.09 25.79 -3.14
C GLU A 30 -6.94 24.93 -2.60
N ARG A 31 -6.84 23.71 -3.10
CA ARG A 31 -5.67 22.88 -2.94
C ARG A 31 -4.48 23.69 -3.46
N ASN A 32 -3.48 23.91 -2.60
CA ASN A 32 -2.26 24.63 -3.00
C ASN A 32 -1.64 23.88 -4.21
N ALA A 33 -1.80 24.45 -5.41
CA ALA A 33 -1.45 23.80 -6.69
C ALA A 33 0.06 23.41 -6.77
N ASN A 34 0.88 24.03 -5.94
CA ASN A 34 2.33 23.82 -5.91
C ASN A 34 2.78 22.75 -4.88
N ARG A 35 1.89 21.91 -4.36
CA ARG A 35 2.23 20.88 -3.38
C ARG A 35 1.85 19.51 -3.89
N ILE A 36 2.78 18.57 -3.82
CA ILE A 36 2.54 17.15 -4.13
C ILE A 36 2.12 16.42 -2.86
N VAL A 37 1.11 15.57 -2.94
CA VAL A 37 0.63 14.78 -1.80
C VAL A 37 0.93 13.30 -2.04
N VAL A 38 1.81 12.73 -1.22
CA VAL A 38 2.16 11.31 -1.24
C VAL A 38 1.40 10.58 -0.14
N GLY A 39 0.62 9.57 -0.52
CA GLY A 39 -0.07 8.67 0.39
C GLY A 39 0.66 7.34 0.58
N SER A 40 0.30 6.57 1.61
CA SER A 40 0.74 5.19 1.78
C SER A 40 -0.30 4.33 2.49
N LYS A 41 -0.18 3.02 2.34
CA LYS A 41 -0.94 2.04 3.12
C LYS A 41 -0.40 1.96 4.56
N ASN A 42 -1.00 1.11 5.39
CA ASN A 42 -0.81 1.04 6.84
C ASN A 42 0.21 -0.03 7.29
N PHE A 43 1.33 -0.17 6.62
CA PHE A 43 2.43 -1.05 7.04
C PHE A 43 3.80 -0.47 6.65
N THR A 44 4.85 -0.93 7.31
CA THR A 44 6.18 -0.32 7.31
C THR A 44 6.77 -0.12 5.92
N GLU A 45 6.73 -1.14 5.06
CA GLU A 45 7.24 -1.02 3.70
C GLU A 45 6.59 0.12 2.93
N GLN A 46 5.28 0.29 3.08
CA GLN A 46 4.56 1.38 2.42
C GLN A 46 4.94 2.76 2.97
N LEU A 47 5.27 2.86 4.26
CA LEU A 47 5.81 4.10 4.83
C LEU A 47 7.20 4.41 4.25
N ILE A 48 8.05 3.40 4.13
CA ILE A 48 9.38 3.52 3.52
C ILE A 48 9.26 3.96 2.05
N LEU A 49 8.41 3.31 1.27
CA LEU A 49 8.19 3.66 -0.14
C LEU A 49 7.57 5.05 -0.32
N GLY A 50 6.61 5.40 0.53
CA GLY A 50 6.04 6.75 0.53
C GLY A 50 7.08 7.82 0.83
N GLU A 51 7.95 7.57 1.81
CA GLU A 51 9.04 8.48 2.18
C GLU A 51 10.12 8.54 1.09
N LEU A 52 10.44 7.42 0.43
CA LEU A 52 11.32 7.39 -0.76
C LEU A 52 10.80 8.31 -1.86
N PHE A 53 9.50 8.19 -2.18
CA PHE A 53 8.88 9.07 -3.18
C PHE A 53 8.94 10.53 -2.75
N ALA A 54 8.63 10.82 -1.49
CA ALA A 54 8.65 12.18 -0.98
C ALA A 54 10.07 12.79 -1.07
N GLN A 55 11.08 12.11 -0.55
CA GLN A 55 12.44 12.65 -0.51
C GLN A 55 13.07 12.81 -1.90
N ILE A 56 12.84 11.87 -2.84
CA ILE A 56 13.37 12.02 -4.19
C ILE A 56 12.69 13.18 -4.95
N ILE A 57 11.37 13.36 -4.78
CA ILE A 57 10.65 14.49 -5.37
C ILE A 57 11.20 15.81 -4.82
N GLU A 58 11.28 15.95 -3.50
CA GLU A 58 11.81 17.16 -2.85
C GLU A 58 13.24 17.48 -3.33
N ALA A 59 14.10 16.46 -3.45
CA ALA A 59 15.49 16.63 -3.87
C ALA A 59 15.66 17.03 -5.34
N ARG A 60 14.78 16.57 -6.23
CA ARG A 60 14.89 16.77 -7.68
C ARG A 60 14.09 17.93 -8.21
N THR A 61 12.96 18.24 -7.58
CA THR A 61 12.00 19.22 -8.11
C THR A 61 11.90 20.47 -7.25
N HIS A 62 12.35 20.42 -6.01
CA HIS A 62 12.18 21.45 -4.98
C HIS A 62 10.70 21.74 -4.65
N LEU A 63 9.75 20.90 -5.12
CA LEU A 63 8.34 21.01 -4.76
C LEU A 63 8.14 20.50 -3.32
N PRO A 64 7.34 21.20 -2.52
CA PRO A 64 6.99 20.72 -1.19
C PRO A 64 6.12 19.47 -1.27
N VAL A 65 6.43 18.45 -0.47
CA VAL A 65 5.67 17.22 -0.42
C VAL A 65 4.94 17.09 0.92
N GLU A 66 3.60 16.94 0.84
CA GLU A 66 2.79 16.54 1.98
C GLU A 66 2.74 15.02 2.09
N ARG A 67 3.05 14.51 3.25
CA ARG A 67 3.01 13.09 3.59
C ARG A 67 1.67 12.75 4.23
N ARG A 68 0.83 11.95 3.55
CA ARG A 68 -0.43 11.39 4.05
C ARG A 68 -0.31 9.88 4.17
N PHE A 69 0.51 9.47 5.11
CA PHE A 69 0.81 8.06 5.32
C PHE A 69 -0.22 7.37 6.22
N TYR A 70 -0.19 6.03 6.20
CA TYR A 70 -1.03 5.18 7.05
C TYR A 70 -2.54 5.33 6.78
N LEU A 71 -2.93 5.42 5.50
CA LEU A 71 -4.32 5.63 5.07
C LEU A 71 -5.19 4.36 5.09
N ALA A 72 -4.74 3.25 5.67
CA ALA A 72 -5.28 1.91 5.54
C ALA A 72 -4.78 1.18 4.29
N GLY A 73 -5.59 0.38 3.60
CA GLY A 73 -5.11 -0.47 2.52
C GLY A 73 -5.35 0.08 1.12
N THR A 74 -5.19 -0.81 0.14
CA THR A 74 -5.30 -0.54 -1.31
C THR A 74 -6.57 0.20 -1.69
N PHE A 75 -7.73 -0.25 -1.19
CA PHE A 75 -9.02 0.34 -1.60
C PHE A 75 -9.13 1.80 -1.17
N ILE A 76 -8.65 2.14 0.03
CA ILE A 76 -8.69 3.53 0.54
C ILE A 76 -7.68 4.41 -0.22
N CYS A 77 -6.46 3.94 -0.45
CA CYS A 77 -5.46 4.68 -1.24
C CYS A 77 -5.96 4.92 -2.68
N HIS A 78 -6.54 3.89 -3.31
CA HIS A 78 -7.10 4.02 -4.66
C HIS A 78 -8.27 5.02 -4.72
N GLN A 79 -9.19 4.99 -3.77
CA GLN A 79 -10.27 5.99 -3.69
C GLN A 79 -9.71 7.40 -3.39
N ALA A 80 -8.70 7.52 -2.56
CA ALA A 80 -8.07 8.80 -2.25
C ALA A 80 -7.40 9.46 -3.47
N ILE A 81 -6.71 8.67 -4.33
CA ILE A 81 -6.11 9.23 -5.55
C ILE A 81 -7.16 9.61 -6.59
N LEU A 82 -8.23 8.81 -6.76
CA LEU A 82 -9.34 9.15 -7.65
C LEU A 82 -10.08 10.42 -7.22
N ALA A 83 -10.24 10.61 -5.91
CA ALA A 83 -10.83 11.81 -5.34
C ALA A 83 -9.87 13.02 -5.31
N GLY A 84 -8.65 12.89 -5.83
CA GLY A 84 -7.64 13.94 -5.79
C GLY A 84 -7.17 14.31 -4.37
N ARG A 85 -7.35 13.43 -3.38
CA ARG A 85 -6.89 13.65 -2.00
C ARG A 85 -5.40 13.39 -1.86
N ILE A 86 -4.85 12.47 -2.64
CA ILE A 86 -3.43 12.20 -2.80
C ILE A 86 -3.07 12.26 -4.28
N ASP A 87 -1.81 12.47 -4.60
CA ASP A 87 -1.29 12.52 -5.98
C ASP A 87 -0.52 11.27 -6.36
N ILE A 88 0.08 10.62 -5.36
CA ILE A 88 0.95 9.46 -5.55
C ILE A 88 0.75 8.50 -4.37
N TYR A 89 0.80 7.19 -4.64
CA TYR A 89 0.97 6.19 -3.59
C TYR A 89 1.71 4.97 -4.13
N PRO A 90 2.44 4.20 -3.27
CA PRO A 90 3.04 2.93 -3.66
C PRO A 90 1.98 1.84 -3.77
N GLU A 91 2.07 1.02 -4.82
CA GLU A 91 1.20 -0.11 -5.05
C GLU A 91 1.99 -1.29 -5.61
N TYR A 92 1.38 -2.46 -5.65
CA TYR A 92 1.98 -3.67 -6.22
C TYR A 92 1.18 -4.15 -7.42
N THR A 93 1.87 -4.59 -8.46
CA THR A 93 1.24 -4.95 -9.74
C THR A 93 0.18 -6.05 -9.60
N GLY A 94 0.43 -7.09 -8.83
CA GLY A 94 -0.56 -8.15 -8.55
C GLY A 94 -1.80 -7.63 -7.84
N THR A 95 -1.61 -6.77 -6.83
CA THR A 95 -2.70 -6.11 -6.10
C THR A 95 -3.53 -5.21 -7.03
N ALA A 96 -2.86 -4.38 -7.82
CA ALA A 96 -3.52 -3.51 -8.80
C ALA A 96 -4.35 -4.32 -9.81
N LEU A 97 -3.82 -5.45 -10.28
CA LEU A 97 -4.51 -6.32 -11.24
C LEU A 97 -5.73 -6.99 -10.63
N THR A 98 -5.56 -7.66 -9.47
CA THR A 98 -6.60 -8.53 -8.90
C THR A 98 -7.61 -7.75 -8.08
N ALA A 99 -7.15 -6.87 -7.17
CA ALA A 99 -8.04 -6.16 -6.26
C ALA A 99 -8.72 -4.95 -6.90
N VAL A 100 -7.99 -4.17 -7.74
CA VAL A 100 -8.53 -2.92 -8.32
C VAL A 100 -9.14 -3.17 -9.70
N LEU A 101 -8.37 -3.75 -10.63
CA LEU A 101 -8.85 -4.01 -12.00
C LEU A 101 -9.80 -5.19 -12.09
N LYS A 102 -9.88 -6.05 -11.08
CA LYS A 102 -10.72 -7.26 -11.02
C LYS A 102 -10.42 -8.23 -12.16
N GLN A 103 -9.14 -8.36 -12.52
CA GLN A 103 -8.68 -9.27 -13.56
C GLN A 103 -7.98 -10.47 -12.96
N GLN A 104 -8.17 -11.64 -13.61
CA GLN A 104 -7.44 -12.83 -13.24
C GLN A 104 -5.96 -12.71 -13.62
N PRO A 105 -5.02 -13.09 -12.72
CA PRO A 105 -3.61 -13.08 -13.04
C PRO A 105 -3.29 -14.10 -14.13
N SER A 106 -2.47 -13.71 -15.08
CA SER A 106 -1.93 -14.58 -16.12
C SER A 106 -0.66 -13.98 -16.68
N GLY A 107 0.27 -14.82 -17.07
CA GLY A 107 1.59 -14.39 -17.56
C GLY A 107 2.56 -14.01 -16.44
N GLY A 108 3.80 -13.72 -16.81
CA GLY A 108 4.84 -13.29 -15.88
C GLY A 108 4.79 -11.78 -15.54
N LYS A 109 5.81 -11.30 -14.80
CA LYS A 109 5.93 -9.92 -14.31
C LYS A 109 5.64 -8.87 -15.37
N GLN A 110 6.27 -8.96 -16.54
CA GLN A 110 6.11 -7.99 -17.63
C GLN A 110 4.66 -7.90 -18.14
N GLU A 111 3.96 -9.03 -18.27
CA GLU A 111 2.57 -9.04 -18.74
C GLU A 111 1.63 -8.45 -17.68
N VAL A 112 1.81 -8.80 -16.41
CA VAL A 112 1.04 -8.23 -15.30
C VAL A 112 1.25 -6.72 -15.25
N TYR A 113 2.49 -6.23 -15.28
CA TYR A 113 2.80 -4.80 -15.31
C TYR A 113 2.14 -4.08 -16.50
N ARG A 114 2.27 -4.64 -17.72
CA ARG A 114 1.68 -4.06 -18.94
C ARG A 114 0.17 -3.90 -18.80
N ARG A 115 -0.53 -4.94 -18.31
CA ARG A 115 -1.99 -4.92 -18.11
C ARG A 115 -2.42 -3.91 -17.05
N VAL A 116 -1.67 -3.82 -15.96
CA VAL A 116 -1.92 -2.82 -14.91
C VAL A 116 -1.75 -1.41 -15.46
N LYS A 117 -0.64 -1.13 -16.15
CA LYS A 117 -0.39 0.18 -16.75
C LYS A 117 -1.51 0.60 -17.70
N GLN A 118 -1.86 -0.26 -18.64
CA GLN A 118 -2.94 -0.01 -19.58
C GLN A 118 -4.29 0.17 -18.88
N GLY A 119 -4.62 -0.69 -17.91
CA GLY A 119 -5.89 -0.65 -17.19
C GLY A 119 -6.05 0.61 -16.34
N TYR A 120 -5.00 1.05 -15.66
CA TYR A 120 -5.03 2.26 -14.85
C TYR A 120 -5.16 3.52 -15.72
N GLU A 121 -4.44 3.57 -16.84
CA GLU A 121 -4.51 4.68 -17.77
C GLU A 121 -5.92 4.79 -18.39
N THR A 122 -6.43 3.69 -18.94
CA THR A 122 -7.71 3.70 -19.68
C THR A 122 -8.93 3.84 -18.80
N LYS A 123 -8.95 3.22 -17.60
CA LYS A 123 -10.13 3.23 -16.73
C LYS A 123 -10.15 4.41 -15.77
N PHE A 124 -8.99 4.89 -15.34
CA PHE A 124 -8.91 5.84 -14.24
C PHE A 124 -8.15 7.12 -14.58
N GLY A 125 -7.48 7.19 -15.73
CA GLY A 125 -6.60 8.32 -16.06
C GLY A 125 -5.39 8.44 -15.13
N LEU A 126 -4.99 7.32 -14.53
CA LEU A 126 -3.83 7.23 -13.63
C LEU A 126 -2.63 6.64 -14.40
N SER A 127 -1.45 7.14 -14.09
CA SER A 127 -0.21 6.59 -14.63
C SER A 127 0.43 5.60 -13.64
N VAL A 128 1.13 4.61 -14.18
CA VAL A 128 1.89 3.62 -13.41
C VAL A 128 3.36 3.80 -13.71
N GLY A 129 4.15 4.11 -12.70
CA GLY A 129 5.61 4.24 -12.79
C GLY A 129 6.29 2.91 -13.11
N PRO A 130 7.59 2.92 -13.45
CA PRO A 130 8.35 1.69 -13.66
C PRO A 130 8.47 0.90 -12.36
N PRO A 131 8.66 -0.45 -12.45
CA PRO A 131 8.94 -1.27 -11.29
C PRO A 131 10.18 -0.81 -10.53
N LEU A 132 10.11 -0.81 -9.21
CA LEU A 132 11.18 -0.36 -8.32
C LEU A 132 12.32 -1.38 -8.21
N GLY A 133 12.09 -2.66 -8.58
CA GLY A 133 13.10 -3.70 -8.67
C GLY A 133 12.92 -4.86 -7.70
N PHE A 134 11.90 -4.85 -6.86
CA PHE A 134 11.57 -5.94 -5.95
C PHE A 134 10.11 -6.39 -6.09
N ASP A 135 9.84 -7.59 -5.58
CA ASP A 135 8.55 -8.27 -5.64
C ASP A 135 8.10 -8.58 -4.22
N ASP A 136 7.03 -7.96 -3.77
CA ASP A 136 6.49 -8.17 -2.42
C ASP A 136 5.25 -9.05 -2.45
N THR A 137 5.45 -10.35 -2.66
CA THR A 137 4.35 -11.33 -2.66
C THR A 137 3.83 -11.59 -1.24
N PHE A 138 2.55 -11.96 -1.15
CA PHE A 138 2.06 -12.56 0.07
C PHE A 138 2.87 -13.79 0.46
N ALA A 139 3.16 -13.89 1.74
CA ALA A 139 3.91 -14.99 2.34
C ALA A 139 3.07 -15.66 3.43
N MET A 140 2.84 -16.95 3.31
CA MET A 140 2.23 -17.73 4.38
C MET A 140 3.31 -18.13 5.38
N VAL A 141 3.27 -17.54 6.57
CA VAL A 141 4.34 -17.58 7.56
C VAL A 141 3.94 -18.38 8.78
N ILE A 142 4.83 -19.28 9.21
CA ILE A 142 4.71 -20.06 10.44
C ILE A 142 5.98 -19.90 11.29
N ARG A 143 5.96 -20.36 12.53
CA ARG A 143 7.15 -20.38 13.38
C ARG A 143 8.16 -21.44 12.90
N GLY A 144 9.46 -21.14 13.00
CA GLY A 144 10.52 -22.04 12.55
C GLY A 144 10.59 -23.34 13.34
N ASP A 145 10.30 -23.31 14.66
CA ASP A 145 10.21 -24.54 15.46
C ASP A 145 9.07 -25.46 14.99
N ASP A 146 7.91 -24.91 14.66
CA ASP A 146 6.78 -25.68 14.13
C ASP A 146 7.13 -26.25 12.72
N ALA A 147 7.76 -25.43 11.85
CA ALA A 147 8.21 -25.88 10.53
C ALA A 147 9.20 -27.05 10.61
N ARG A 148 10.17 -26.98 11.52
CA ARG A 148 11.16 -28.03 11.75
C ARG A 148 10.53 -29.30 12.35
N GLN A 149 9.67 -29.14 13.34
CA GLN A 149 9.00 -30.25 14.01
C GLN A 149 8.08 -31.03 13.07
N LEU A 150 7.38 -30.34 12.17
CA LEU A 150 6.42 -30.91 11.24
C LEU A 150 7.04 -31.20 9.85
N HIS A 151 8.33 -30.88 9.67
CA HIS A 151 9.07 -31.04 8.41
C HIS A 151 8.42 -30.29 7.22
N LEU A 152 7.84 -29.10 7.47
CA LEU A 152 7.14 -28.31 6.48
C LEU A 152 8.06 -27.38 5.71
N LYS A 153 7.90 -27.36 4.38
CA LYS A 153 8.57 -26.40 3.47
C LYS A 153 7.55 -25.71 2.55
N ALA A 154 6.57 -26.46 2.06
CA ALA A 154 5.58 -25.95 1.12
C ALA A 154 4.20 -25.79 1.77
N LEU A 155 3.38 -24.91 1.21
CA LEU A 155 2.05 -24.62 1.72
C LEU A 155 1.09 -25.80 1.50
N SER A 156 1.25 -26.58 0.41
CA SER A 156 0.48 -27.80 0.19
C SER A 156 0.68 -28.84 1.30
N GLU A 157 1.89 -28.95 1.86
CA GLU A 157 2.21 -29.87 2.96
C GLU A 157 1.48 -29.45 4.26
N ALA A 158 1.29 -28.15 4.46
CA ALA A 158 0.62 -27.62 5.64
C ALA A 158 -0.89 -27.97 5.70
N ALA A 159 -1.52 -28.30 4.57
CA ALA A 159 -2.95 -28.61 4.49
C ALA A 159 -3.41 -29.73 5.44
N ALA A 160 -2.53 -30.70 5.72
CA ALA A 160 -2.80 -31.79 6.67
C ALA A 160 -2.85 -31.34 8.13
N PHE A 161 -2.20 -30.23 8.46
CA PHE A 161 -2.06 -29.70 9.83
C PHE A 161 -2.99 -28.53 10.12
N THR A 162 -3.36 -27.75 9.12
CA THR A 162 -4.21 -26.56 9.25
C THR A 162 -5.56 -26.82 9.93
N PRO A 163 -6.19 -28.00 9.92
CA PRO A 163 -7.41 -28.26 10.70
C PRO A 163 -7.25 -28.07 12.22
N LYS A 164 -6.02 -28.04 12.71
CA LYS A 164 -5.67 -27.80 14.13
C LYS A 164 -5.12 -26.40 14.36
N TRP A 165 -4.88 -25.62 13.31
CA TRP A 165 -4.24 -24.32 13.40
C TRP A 165 -5.25 -23.18 13.46
N ARG A 166 -4.86 -22.14 14.18
CA ARG A 166 -5.53 -20.83 14.23
C ARG A 166 -4.83 -19.94 13.24
N ALA A 167 -5.57 -19.36 12.33
CA ALA A 167 -5.05 -18.42 11.34
C ALA A 167 -5.24 -16.96 11.80
N GLY A 168 -4.26 -16.09 11.49
CA GLY A 168 -4.32 -14.65 11.70
C GLY A 168 -4.06 -13.89 10.41
N PHE A 169 -5.00 -13.01 9.99
CA PHE A 169 -4.90 -12.32 8.71
C PHE A 169 -5.28 -10.84 8.84
N GLY A 170 -4.72 -10.02 7.94
CA GLY A 170 -5.12 -8.64 7.76
C GLY A 170 -6.48 -8.51 7.09
N TYR A 171 -7.15 -7.37 7.28
CA TYR A 171 -8.48 -7.10 6.73
C TYR A 171 -8.55 -7.29 5.21
N GLU A 172 -7.60 -6.71 4.45
CA GLU A 172 -7.61 -6.81 3.00
C GLU A 172 -7.38 -8.23 2.49
N PHE A 173 -6.54 -9.02 3.15
CA PHE A 173 -6.32 -10.42 2.79
C PHE A 173 -7.61 -11.24 2.84
N MET A 174 -8.51 -10.93 3.77
CA MET A 174 -9.82 -11.58 3.86
C MET A 174 -10.78 -11.20 2.73
N GLU A 175 -10.65 -9.97 2.20
CA GLU A 175 -11.59 -9.39 1.22
C GLU A 175 -11.12 -9.52 -0.25
N ARG A 176 -9.82 -9.63 -0.48
CA ARG A 176 -9.25 -9.64 -1.83
C ARG A 176 -9.52 -10.94 -2.58
N PRO A 177 -9.68 -10.88 -3.92
CA PRO A 177 -9.83 -12.08 -4.76
C PRO A 177 -8.62 -13.02 -4.69
N ASP A 178 -7.41 -12.47 -4.59
CA ASP A 178 -6.13 -13.16 -4.44
C ASP A 178 -5.75 -13.41 -2.97
N GLY A 179 -6.69 -13.25 -2.04
CA GLY A 179 -6.50 -13.45 -0.62
C GLY A 179 -7.04 -14.78 -0.11
N TYR A 180 -7.60 -14.75 1.11
CA TYR A 180 -7.98 -15.93 1.90
C TYR A 180 -8.86 -16.94 1.16
N LYS A 181 -9.97 -16.49 0.56
CA LYS A 181 -10.95 -17.41 -0.06
C LYS A 181 -10.34 -18.22 -1.21
N GLY A 182 -9.59 -17.55 -2.08
CA GLY A 182 -8.93 -18.21 -3.20
C GLY A 182 -7.79 -19.12 -2.75
N LEU A 183 -6.98 -18.67 -1.76
CA LEU A 183 -5.91 -19.49 -1.19
C LEU A 183 -6.43 -20.78 -0.59
N VAL A 184 -7.46 -20.70 0.25
CA VAL A 184 -8.10 -21.85 0.88
C VAL A 184 -8.61 -22.84 -0.18
N ALA A 185 -9.24 -22.33 -1.24
CA ALA A 185 -9.72 -23.18 -2.33
C ALA A 185 -8.58 -23.84 -3.12
N SER A 186 -7.49 -23.09 -3.40
CA SER A 186 -6.34 -23.58 -4.17
C SER A 186 -5.57 -24.69 -3.45
N TYR A 187 -5.41 -24.56 -2.13
CA TYR A 187 -4.60 -25.45 -1.30
C TYR A 187 -5.43 -26.45 -0.46
N GLY A 188 -6.75 -26.37 -0.50
CA GLY A 188 -7.62 -27.22 0.32
C GLY A 188 -7.48 -26.97 1.82
N LEU A 189 -7.07 -25.75 2.23
CA LEU A 189 -6.83 -25.43 3.64
C LEU A 189 -8.14 -25.41 4.42
N ARG A 190 -8.06 -25.84 5.68
CA ARG A 190 -9.14 -25.72 6.67
C ARG A 190 -8.50 -25.32 7.99
N PHE A 191 -9.11 -24.39 8.69
CA PHE A 191 -8.60 -23.94 9.98
C PHE A 191 -9.48 -24.39 11.13
N ALA A 192 -8.90 -24.46 12.34
CA ALA A 192 -9.59 -24.91 13.54
C ALA A 192 -10.80 -24.04 13.90
N GLU A 193 -10.70 -22.75 13.59
CA GLU A 193 -11.72 -21.73 13.82
C GLU A 193 -11.70 -20.70 12.68
N ALA A 194 -12.65 -19.78 12.65
CA ALA A 194 -12.62 -18.65 11.74
C ALA A 194 -11.34 -17.83 11.95
N PRO A 195 -10.66 -17.40 10.87
CA PRO A 195 -9.43 -16.61 11.01
C PRO A 195 -9.62 -15.38 11.87
N ARG A 196 -8.63 -15.08 12.71
CA ARG A 196 -8.57 -13.84 13.49
C ARG A 196 -8.16 -12.71 12.60
N ILE A 197 -9.01 -11.69 12.50
CA ILE A 197 -8.75 -10.51 11.68
C ILE A 197 -8.12 -9.45 12.58
N MET A 198 -6.97 -8.91 12.18
CA MET A 198 -6.25 -7.92 12.98
C MET A 198 -5.47 -6.93 12.10
N ASP A 199 -5.00 -5.86 12.73
CA ASP A 199 -4.10 -4.90 12.09
C ASP A 199 -2.75 -5.57 11.74
N LEU A 200 -2.15 -5.17 10.60
CA LEU A 200 -0.89 -5.76 10.12
C LEU A 200 0.27 -5.56 11.10
N GLY A 201 0.29 -4.46 11.86
CA GLY A 201 1.29 -4.23 12.89
C GLY A 201 1.23 -5.20 14.09
N LEU A 202 0.13 -5.96 14.25
CA LEU A 202 -0.04 -6.93 15.33
C LEU A 202 0.17 -8.38 14.89
N ILE A 203 0.15 -8.65 13.59
CA ILE A 203 0.07 -10.00 13.04
C ILE A 203 1.30 -10.85 13.38
N THR A 204 2.50 -10.28 13.22
CA THR A 204 3.79 -10.91 13.52
C THR A 204 3.94 -11.22 15.01
N ARG A 205 3.47 -10.29 15.86
CA ARG A 205 3.44 -10.49 17.30
C ARG A 205 2.49 -11.62 17.71
N ALA A 206 1.30 -11.69 17.11
CA ALA A 206 0.33 -12.75 17.38
C ALA A 206 0.90 -14.15 17.05
N LEU A 207 1.68 -14.27 15.96
CA LEU A 207 2.39 -15.50 15.62
C LEU A 207 3.49 -15.84 16.65
N LYS A 208 4.31 -14.86 17.02
CA LYS A 208 5.38 -15.02 18.03
C LYS A 208 4.82 -15.47 19.38
N GLU A 209 3.74 -14.86 19.84
CA GLU A 209 3.10 -15.16 21.13
C GLU A 209 2.18 -16.39 21.09
N ARG A 210 2.21 -17.18 20.00
CA ARG A 210 1.41 -18.39 19.82
C ARG A 210 -0.12 -18.14 19.94
N GLN A 211 -0.58 -16.93 19.67
CA GLN A 211 -2.00 -16.61 19.60
C GLN A 211 -2.64 -17.15 18.30
N VAL A 212 -1.84 -17.22 17.24
CA VAL A 212 -2.14 -17.87 15.95
C VAL A 212 -0.98 -18.79 15.55
N ASP A 213 -1.22 -19.67 14.60
CA ASP A 213 -0.26 -20.69 14.17
C ASP A 213 0.26 -20.44 12.75
N ILE A 214 -0.47 -19.69 11.95
CA ILE A 214 -0.12 -19.24 10.61
C ILE A 214 -0.65 -17.82 10.38
N ILE A 215 0.13 -17.02 9.65
CA ILE A 215 -0.26 -15.67 9.23
C ILE A 215 -0.05 -15.48 7.73
N ALA A 216 -0.73 -14.51 7.12
CA ALA A 216 -0.36 -13.96 5.83
C ALA A 216 0.47 -12.69 6.09
N GLY A 217 1.75 -12.75 5.82
CA GLY A 217 2.70 -11.65 5.84
C GLY A 217 3.17 -11.33 4.42
N ASN A 218 4.29 -10.66 4.33
CA ASN A 218 4.95 -10.28 3.09
C ASN A 218 6.35 -10.92 3.04
N ASN A 219 6.81 -11.36 1.88
CA ASN A 219 8.12 -12.00 1.75
C ASN A 219 9.31 -11.04 1.97
N THR A 220 9.06 -9.75 1.92
CA THR A 220 10.02 -8.68 2.22
C THR A 220 10.03 -8.27 3.70
N ASP A 221 9.21 -8.88 4.57
CA ASP A 221 9.18 -8.59 6.00
C ASP A 221 10.52 -8.99 6.66
N GLY A 222 11.24 -8.00 7.16
CA GLY A 222 12.53 -8.18 7.82
C GLY A 222 12.49 -8.89 9.17
N LEU A 223 11.31 -9.01 9.80
CA LEU A 223 11.13 -9.71 11.06
C LEU A 223 11.05 -11.24 10.86
N ILE A 224 10.75 -11.73 9.67
CA ILE A 224 10.65 -13.17 9.40
C ILE A 224 11.92 -13.89 9.82
N PRO A 225 13.12 -13.59 9.28
CA PRO A 225 14.36 -14.26 9.70
C PRO A 225 14.77 -13.88 11.13
N ALA A 226 14.50 -12.66 11.57
CA ALA A 226 14.90 -12.17 12.90
C ALA A 226 14.15 -12.87 14.05
N LEU A 227 12.95 -13.39 13.81
CA LEU A 227 12.12 -14.10 14.78
C LEU A 227 12.10 -15.61 14.58
N ASP A 228 13.01 -16.15 13.77
CA ASP A 228 13.02 -17.58 13.40
C ASP A 228 11.67 -18.04 12.83
N PHE A 229 11.10 -17.24 11.92
CA PHE A 229 9.90 -17.60 11.18
C PHE A 229 10.27 -18.20 9.82
N VAL A 230 9.37 -18.96 9.24
CA VAL A 230 9.52 -19.64 7.96
C VAL A 230 8.36 -19.26 7.04
N VAL A 231 8.69 -18.82 5.84
CA VAL A 231 7.72 -18.69 4.73
C VAL A 231 7.53 -20.06 4.13
N LEU A 232 6.30 -20.52 4.06
CA LEU A 232 5.95 -21.74 3.30
C LEU A 232 5.93 -21.41 1.81
N GLU A 233 6.59 -22.24 1.00
CA GLU A 233 6.64 -22.08 -0.44
C GLU A 233 5.23 -22.16 -1.06
N ASP A 234 4.90 -21.23 -1.93
CA ASP A 234 3.68 -21.24 -2.76
C ASP A 234 3.87 -22.18 -3.94
N ASP A 235 3.90 -23.48 -3.68
CA ASP A 235 4.19 -24.56 -4.66
C ASP A 235 3.08 -24.77 -5.72
N HIS A 236 1.90 -24.23 -5.51
CA HIS A 236 0.84 -24.12 -6.53
C HIS A 236 0.91 -22.86 -7.38
N HIS A 237 1.86 -21.94 -7.07
CA HIS A 237 1.97 -20.64 -7.75
C HIS A 237 0.65 -19.86 -7.76
N TYR A 238 -0.02 -19.86 -6.63
CA TYR A 238 -1.32 -19.20 -6.46
C TYR A 238 -1.21 -17.67 -6.54
N PHE A 239 -0.16 -17.10 -5.94
CA PHE A 239 0.02 -15.68 -5.92
C PHE A 239 0.62 -15.16 -7.22
N PRO A 240 0.06 -14.07 -7.82
CA PRO A 240 0.68 -13.42 -8.97
C PRO A 240 1.96 -12.66 -8.58
N PRO A 241 2.74 -12.16 -9.54
CA PRO A 241 3.82 -11.22 -9.25
C PRO A 241 3.30 -9.91 -8.65
N TYR A 242 4.00 -9.39 -7.63
CA TYR A 242 3.67 -8.13 -6.93
C TYR A 242 4.84 -7.14 -7.00
N GLU A 243 5.28 -6.77 -8.20
CA GLU A 243 6.32 -5.76 -8.35
C GLU A 243 5.84 -4.41 -7.81
N ALA A 244 6.65 -3.78 -6.96
CA ALA A 244 6.33 -2.47 -6.40
C ALA A 244 6.44 -1.38 -7.47
N VAL A 245 5.42 -0.51 -7.52
CA VAL A 245 5.30 0.60 -8.49
C VAL A 245 4.72 1.85 -7.81
N ALA A 246 4.95 3.03 -8.41
CA ALA A 246 4.24 4.24 -8.04
C ALA A 246 2.96 4.36 -8.88
N ILE A 247 1.83 4.64 -8.24
CA ILE A 247 0.60 5.08 -8.91
C ILE A 247 0.54 6.60 -8.83
N LEU A 248 0.34 7.26 -9.97
CA LEU A 248 0.40 8.71 -10.11
C LEU A 248 -0.89 9.25 -10.73
N ARG A 249 -1.37 10.35 -10.20
CA ARG A 249 -2.55 11.06 -10.75
C ARG A 249 -2.15 11.76 -12.06
N GLY A 250 -2.87 11.44 -13.15
CA GLY A 250 -2.53 11.95 -14.48
C GLY A 250 -2.57 13.49 -14.58
N GLU A 251 -3.50 14.14 -13.89
CA GLU A 251 -3.57 15.61 -13.83
C GLU A 251 -2.35 16.23 -13.12
N MET A 252 -1.87 15.61 -12.05
CA MET A 252 -0.65 16.05 -11.37
C MET A 252 0.56 15.96 -12.31
N LEU A 253 0.70 14.86 -13.05
CA LEU A 253 1.81 14.69 -14.01
C LEU A 253 1.75 15.67 -15.20
N LYS A 254 0.57 16.11 -15.61
CA LYS A 254 0.45 17.17 -16.63
C LYS A 254 0.97 18.51 -16.14
N ASN A 255 0.74 18.82 -14.86
CA ASN A 255 1.15 20.08 -14.24
C ASN A 255 2.61 20.03 -13.76
N HIS A 256 3.10 18.84 -13.37
CA HIS A 256 4.42 18.59 -12.79
C HIS A 256 5.08 17.36 -13.43
N PRO A 257 5.45 17.39 -14.72
CA PRO A 257 6.07 16.26 -15.41
C PRO A 257 7.43 15.85 -14.80
N GLU A 258 8.13 16.81 -14.16
CA GLU A 258 9.38 16.60 -13.45
C GLU A 258 9.26 15.59 -12.31
N VAL A 259 8.08 15.45 -11.71
CA VAL A 259 7.80 14.45 -10.66
C VAL A 259 7.90 13.03 -11.21
N GLY A 260 7.34 12.79 -12.40
CA GLY A 260 7.46 11.50 -13.09
C GLY A 260 8.92 11.14 -13.40
N THR A 261 9.70 12.13 -13.84
CA THR A 261 11.14 11.97 -14.11
C THR A 261 11.90 11.61 -12.83
N ALA A 262 11.66 12.33 -11.73
CA ALA A 262 12.27 12.07 -10.43
C ALA A 262 11.99 10.65 -9.93
N LEU A 263 10.73 10.20 -9.99
CA LEU A 263 10.36 8.85 -9.56
C LEU A 263 10.93 7.75 -10.46
N SER A 264 11.15 8.03 -11.74
CA SER A 264 11.76 7.07 -12.66
C SER A 264 13.21 6.72 -12.31
N GLU A 265 13.93 7.56 -11.55
CA GLU A 265 15.26 7.25 -11.03
C GLU A 265 15.27 6.06 -10.05
N LEU A 266 14.12 5.77 -9.43
CA LEU A 266 13.95 4.62 -8.53
C LEU A 266 13.73 3.29 -9.28
N SER A 267 13.66 3.30 -10.61
CA SER A 267 13.46 2.09 -11.41
C SER A 267 14.58 1.08 -11.20
N GLY A 268 14.24 -0.13 -10.74
CA GLY A 268 15.22 -1.19 -10.46
C GLY A 268 16.19 -0.89 -9.32
N ALA A 269 15.94 0.16 -8.53
CA ALA A 269 16.89 0.64 -7.53
C ALA A 269 16.89 -0.18 -6.23
N ILE A 270 15.88 -1.01 -5.99
CA ILE A 270 15.69 -1.74 -4.74
C ILE A 270 15.55 -3.22 -5.06
N SER A 271 16.40 -4.08 -4.50
CA SER A 271 16.21 -5.54 -4.53
C SER A 271 15.36 -6.03 -3.36
N ASP A 272 14.84 -7.28 -3.43
CA ASP A 272 14.10 -7.92 -2.34
C ASP A 272 14.91 -7.90 -1.03
N ASP A 273 16.22 -8.19 -1.11
CA ASP A 273 17.12 -8.18 0.06
C ASP A 273 17.33 -6.78 0.65
N GLU A 274 17.37 -5.76 -0.21
CA GLU A 274 17.46 -4.37 0.27
C GLU A 274 16.17 -3.94 0.93
N MET A 275 15.02 -4.32 0.36
CA MET A 275 13.74 -4.00 0.97
C MET A 275 13.58 -4.68 2.33
N ARG A 276 13.97 -5.96 2.47
CA ARG A 276 14.01 -6.64 3.77
C ARG A 276 14.89 -5.93 4.79
N ARG A 277 16.09 -5.44 4.37
CA ARG A 277 16.97 -4.67 5.25
C ARG A 277 16.35 -3.34 5.70
N LEU A 278 15.69 -2.62 4.79
CA LEU A 278 15.00 -1.38 5.12
C LEU A 278 13.84 -1.63 6.09
N ASN A 279 13.03 -2.64 5.84
CA ASN A 279 11.94 -3.05 6.72
C ASN A 279 12.48 -3.44 8.11
N TYR A 280 13.55 -4.23 8.18
CA TYR A 280 14.18 -4.62 9.45
C TYR A 280 14.77 -3.43 10.21
N ALA A 281 15.35 -2.46 9.51
CA ALA A 281 15.86 -1.26 10.16
C ALA A 281 14.77 -0.49 10.91
N VAL A 282 13.55 -0.48 10.37
CA VAL A 282 12.40 0.18 11.01
C VAL A 282 11.75 -0.73 12.07
N ASP A 283 11.33 -1.93 11.70
CA ASP A 283 10.52 -2.80 12.57
C ASP A 283 11.37 -3.52 13.64
N GLY A 284 12.56 -3.96 13.27
CA GLY A 284 13.45 -4.71 14.16
C GLY A 284 14.39 -3.84 14.98
N GLN A 285 14.92 -2.76 14.38
CA GLN A 285 15.88 -1.87 15.05
C GLN A 285 15.20 -0.57 15.55
N HIS A 286 13.92 -0.36 15.29
CA HIS A 286 13.13 0.79 15.71
C HIS A 286 13.71 2.13 15.25
N ARG A 287 14.31 2.16 14.06
CA ARG A 287 14.85 3.37 13.45
C ARG A 287 13.75 4.22 12.82
N ASP A 288 13.98 5.51 12.80
CA ASP A 288 13.07 6.46 12.14
C ASP A 288 13.04 6.24 10.62
N VAL A 289 11.84 6.15 10.04
CA VAL A 289 11.64 5.88 8.60
C VAL A 289 12.31 6.92 7.72
N THR A 290 12.19 8.22 8.08
CA THR A 290 12.77 9.33 7.31
C THR A 290 14.29 9.24 7.28
N ALA A 291 14.90 8.87 8.41
CA ALA A 291 16.34 8.70 8.52
C ALA A 291 16.84 7.48 7.71
N VAL A 292 16.14 6.34 7.80
CA VAL A 292 16.47 5.11 7.06
C VAL A 292 16.43 5.37 5.55
N VAL A 293 15.38 6.01 5.07
CA VAL A 293 15.22 6.35 3.65
C VAL A 293 16.27 7.33 3.18
N ARG A 294 16.56 8.36 3.97
CA ARG A 294 17.60 9.35 3.63
C ARG A 294 18.97 8.70 3.49
N GLU A 295 19.31 7.82 4.42
CA GLU A 295 20.57 7.07 4.36
C GLU A 295 20.65 6.21 3.10
N PHE A 296 19.61 5.45 2.78
CA PHE A 296 19.53 4.66 1.55
C PHE A 296 19.74 5.51 0.30
N LEU A 297 19.02 6.62 0.16
CA LEU A 297 19.13 7.50 -1.00
C LEU A 297 20.53 8.13 -1.11
N LYS A 298 21.16 8.48 0.01
CA LYS A 298 22.55 8.98 0.04
C LYS A 298 23.54 7.91 -0.39
N GLN A 299 23.44 6.69 0.11
CA GLN A 299 24.30 5.57 -0.25
C GLN A 299 24.22 5.25 -1.75
N ARG A 300 23.06 5.48 -2.37
CA ARG A 300 22.84 5.34 -3.80
C ARG A 300 23.25 6.57 -4.63
N GLY A 301 23.70 7.65 -3.99
CA GLY A 301 24.03 8.91 -4.65
C GLY A 301 22.82 9.64 -5.26
N MET A 302 21.61 9.28 -4.86
CA MET A 302 20.36 9.86 -5.36
C MET A 302 20.03 11.20 -4.68
N ILE A 303 20.56 11.46 -3.50
CA ILE A 303 20.45 12.76 -2.80
C ILE A 303 21.79 13.10 -2.14
N LYS A 304 21.97 14.38 -1.74
CA LYS A 304 23.17 14.89 -1.05
C LYS A 304 23.14 14.67 0.46
#